data_83a05513de8b2d61849ba4a49c10910f
#
_entry.id   83a05513de8b2d61849ba4a49c10910f
#
_cell.length_a   1.000
_cell.length_b   1.000
_cell.length_c   1.000
_cell.angle_alpha   90.00
_cell.angle_beta   90.00
_cell.angle_gamma   90.00
#
_symmetry.space_group_name_H-M   'P 1'
#
loop_
_entity.id
_entity.type
_entity.pdbx_description
1 polymer ?
#
loop_
_entity_poly.entity_id
_entity_poly.type
_entity_poly.pdbx_seq_one_letter_code
_entity_poly.pdbx_strand_id
1 'polypeptide(L)'
;MSAPTPLASTIMIIRHAEKPPVPPAAPPPFGVTPDGTQDDRSLSVRGWQRAGALVSFFIPSRPVPSSIKAPQFIYAVKVDGDDEKPRDAVGIRIGTKGKRAQQTIAPIAEKLGPTATLNFAFDKGDEAAMIASAMACPGPVLICWVHENIPRIASQIPVNSSTPVPESWPADAQGNGRFDVVWLFEFDPAANTYRFSHIPQNLLAGDLPE
;
A
#
# COMPACT_ATOMS: atom_id res chain seq x y z
N MET A 1 -4.95 14.49 -28.36
CA MET A 1 -5.07 15.23 -27.08
C MET A 1 -4.03 14.66 -26.16
N SER A 2 -3.11 15.47 -25.61
CA SER A 2 -2.14 15.05 -24.60
C SER A 2 -2.88 14.68 -23.32
N ALA A 3 -2.48 13.58 -22.65
CA ALA A 3 -3.02 13.24 -21.34
C ALA A 3 -2.77 14.40 -20.35
N PRO A 4 -3.68 14.69 -19.42
CA PRO A 4 -3.45 15.71 -18.41
C PRO A 4 -2.22 15.35 -17.58
N THR A 5 -1.41 16.35 -17.27
CA THR A 5 -0.24 16.17 -16.39
C THR A 5 -0.73 15.76 -15.00
N PRO A 6 -0.21 14.66 -14.42
CA PRO A 6 -0.58 14.27 -13.07
C PRO A 6 -0.11 15.32 -12.06
N LEU A 7 -0.89 15.52 -11.00
CA LEU A 7 -0.56 16.46 -9.92
C LEU A 7 0.26 15.80 -8.80
N ALA A 8 0.15 14.48 -8.65
CA ALA A 8 0.89 13.75 -7.64
C ALA A 8 2.39 13.75 -7.95
N SER A 9 3.18 14.45 -7.13
CA SER A 9 4.64 14.52 -7.30
C SER A 9 5.33 13.20 -6.99
N THR A 10 4.72 12.40 -6.11
CA THR A 10 5.26 11.11 -5.65
C THR A 10 4.09 10.18 -5.31
N ILE A 11 4.14 8.95 -5.79
CA ILE A 11 3.20 7.88 -5.41
C ILE A 11 4.00 6.76 -4.76
N MET A 12 3.63 6.39 -3.56
CA MET A 12 4.24 5.32 -2.77
C MET A 12 3.21 4.23 -2.57
N ILE A 13 3.51 3.02 -3.00
CA ILE A 13 2.58 1.89 -2.86
C ILE A 13 3.21 0.86 -1.94
N ILE A 14 2.47 0.45 -0.92
CA ILE A 14 2.83 -0.61 0.01
C ILE A 14 1.75 -1.68 0.05
N ARG A 15 2.15 -2.89 0.34
CA ARG A 15 1.25 -3.94 0.79
C ARG A 15 0.82 -3.66 2.23
N HIS A 16 -0.39 -4.10 2.63
CA HIS A 16 -0.74 -4.18 4.05
C HIS A 16 0.29 -5.00 4.83
N ALA A 17 0.49 -4.68 6.09
CA ALA A 17 1.44 -5.37 6.98
C ALA A 17 1.04 -6.84 7.27
N GLU A 18 1.84 -7.54 8.05
CA GLU A 18 1.74 -8.99 8.26
C GLU A 18 0.39 -9.43 8.80
N LYS A 19 -0.07 -10.53 8.25
CA LYS A 19 -1.35 -11.18 8.56
C LYS A 19 -1.14 -12.54 9.20
N PRO A 20 -2.18 -13.14 9.82
CA PRO A 20 -2.17 -14.55 10.16
C PRO A 20 -1.84 -15.44 8.95
N PRO A 21 -1.23 -16.60 9.18
CA PRO A 21 -1.03 -17.58 8.11
C PRO A 21 -2.37 -18.04 7.53
N VAL A 22 -2.32 -18.46 6.26
CA VAL A 22 -3.49 -19.02 5.56
C VAL A 22 -3.31 -20.52 5.35
N PRO A 23 -4.38 -21.29 5.21
CA PRO A 23 -4.27 -22.72 4.95
C PRO A 23 -3.29 -23.04 3.80
N PRO A 24 -2.50 -24.13 3.90
CA PRO A 24 -2.57 -25.19 4.93
C PRO A 24 -1.90 -24.82 6.28
N ALA A 25 -1.14 -23.69 6.35
CA ALA A 25 -0.59 -23.22 7.63
C ALA A 25 -1.72 -22.70 8.55
N ALA A 26 -1.56 -22.94 9.84
CA ALA A 26 -2.53 -22.56 10.84
C ALA A 26 -1.90 -21.58 11.87
N PRO A 27 -2.70 -20.68 12.49
CA PRO A 27 -2.23 -19.88 13.62
C PRO A 27 -1.67 -20.74 14.77
N PRO A 28 -0.78 -20.20 15.64
CA PRO A 28 -0.33 -18.83 15.67
C PRO A 28 0.64 -18.46 14.54
N PRO A 29 0.90 -17.13 14.23
CA PRO A 29 0.34 -15.98 14.92
C PRO A 29 -1.12 -15.69 14.51
N PHE A 30 -1.93 -15.23 15.47
CA PHE A 30 -3.29 -14.75 15.23
C PHE A 30 -3.31 -13.29 14.76
N GLY A 31 -4.38 -12.89 14.04
CA GLY A 31 -4.71 -11.48 13.87
C GLY A 31 -5.32 -10.93 15.14
N VAL A 32 -5.06 -9.66 15.43
CA VAL A 32 -5.57 -8.97 16.60
C VAL A 32 -6.05 -7.57 16.25
N THR A 33 -7.15 -7.16 16.85
CA THR A 33 -7.64 -5.78 16.78
C THR A 33 -6.76 -4.85 17.62
N PRO A 34 -6.90 -3.51 17.52
CA PRO A 34 -6.14 -2.57 18.34
C PRO A 34 -6.30 -2.76 19.85
N ASP A 35 -7.42 -3.30 20.30
CA ASP A 35 -7.71 -3.61 21.72
C ASP A 35 -7.24 -5.02 22.15
N GLY A 36 -6.56 -5.76 21.25
CA GLY A 36 -6.00 -7.08 21.54
C GLY A 36 -6.96 -8.25 21.33
N THR A 37 -8.19 -8.02 20.88
CA THR A 37 -9.15 -9.09 20.58
C THR A 37 -8.72 -9.85 19.32
N GLN A 38 -8.82 -11.18 19.35
CA GLN A 38 -8.50 -12.02 18.18
C GLN A 38 -9.47 -11.74 17.03
N ASP A 39 -8.91 -11.48 15.83
CA ASP A 39 -9.67 -11.22 14.60
C ASP A 39 -8.86 -11.60 13.37
N ASP A 40 -9.26 -12.61 12.64
CA ASP A 40 -8.56 -13.12 11.45
C ASP A 40 -8.52 -12.13 10.29
N ARG A 41 -9.31 -11.06 10.34
CA ARG A 41 -9.33 -9.98 9.35
C ARG A 41 -8.35 -8.86 9.68
N SER A 42 -7.77 -8.90 10.87
CA SER A 42 -6.82 -7.91 11.39
C SER A 42 -5.36 -8.29 11.13
N LEU A 43 -4.47 -7.36 11.43
CA LEU A 43 -3.03 -7.58 11.42
C LEU A 43 -2.62 -8.58 12.51
N SER A 44 -1.54 -9.32 12.27
CA SER A 44 -0.83 -10.02 13.35
C SER A 44 -0.10 -9.02 14.26
N VAL A 45 0.39 -9.50 15.41
CA VAL A 45 1.24 -8.66 16.30
C VAL A 45 2.43 -8.08 15.54
N ARG A 46 3.09 -8.88 14.69
CA ARG A 46 4.19 -8.40 13.83
C ARG A 46 3.70 -7.33 12.85
N GLY A 47 2.51 -7.49 12.29
CA GLY A 47 1.92 -6.48 11.41
C GLY A 47 1.68 -5.14 12.10
N TRP A 48 1.25 -5.16 13.37
CA TRP A 48 1.15 -3.93 14.17
C TRP A 48 2.50 -3.29 14.49
N GLN A 49 3.54 -4.11 14.74
CA GLN A 49 4.90 -3.61 14.89
C GLN A 49 5.37 -2.90 13.61
N ARG A 50 5.12 -3.48 12.43
CA ARG A 50 5.43 -2.83 11.15
C ARG A 50 4.62 -1.55 10.95
N ALA A 51 3.33 -1.57 11.21
CA ALA A 51 2.48 -0.38 11.09
C ALA A 51 3.00 0.78 11.95
N GLY A 52 3.43 0.50 13.19
CA GLY A 52 4.07 1.49 14.05
C GLY A 52 5.43 1.97 13.52
N ALA A 53 6.27 1.07 13.02
CA ALA A 53 7.59 1.40 12.47
C ALA A 53 7.51 2.25 11.19
N LEU A 54 6.47 2.03 10.36
CA LEU A 54 6.21 2.82 9.16
C LEU A 54 6.00 4.32 9.46
N VAL A 55 5.59 4.68 10.66
CA VAL A 55 5.49 6.09 11.09
C VAL A 55 6.86 6.77 10.95
N SER A 56 7.91 6.17 11.52
CA SER A 56 9.26 6.74 11.45
C SER A 56 9.85 6.67 10.03
N PHE A 57 9.40 5.73 9.23
CA PHE A 57 9.84 5.57 7.84
C PHE A 57 9.30 6.68 6.93
N PHE A 58 8.01 6.97 7.03
CA PHE A 58 7.36 8.01 6.21
C PHE A 58 7.45 9.41 6.83
N ILE A 59 7.59 9.50 8.15
CA ILE A 59 7.60 10.77 8.90
C ILE A 59 8.82 10.76 9.84
N PRO A 60 10.05 10.78 9.30
CA PRO A 60 11.24 10.75 10.13
C PRO A 60 11.32 12.01 11.01
N SER A 61 11.67 11.84 12.27
CA SER A 61 11.82 12.93 13.26
C SER A 61 13.00 13.87 12.95
N ARG A 62 13.91 13.43 12.09
CA ARG A 62 15.06 14.22 11.60
C ARG A 62 15.10 14.13 10.08
N PRO A 63 15.47 15.21 9.38
CA PRO A 63 15.66 15.17 7.93
C PRO A 63 16.70 14.10 7.57
N VAL A 64 16.32 13.21 6.69
CA VAL A 64 17.22 12.20 6.11
C VAL A 64 17.19 12.35 4.60
N PRO A 65 18.32 12.21 3.89
CA PRO A 65 18.31 12.12 2.43
C PRO A 65 17.51 10.87 2.03
N SER A 66 16.30 11.07 1.49
CA SER A 66 15.42 9.98 1.11
C SER A 66 14.48 10.42 0.00
N SER A 67 14.22 9.55 -0.94
CA SER A 67 13.16 9.69 -1.92
C SER A 67 11.76 9.49 -1.31
N ILE A 68 11.67 8.88 -0.13
CA ILE A 68 10.42 8.73 0.61
C ILE A 68 9.96 10.10 1.12
N LYS A 69 8.69 10.39 0.92
CA LYS A 69 8.06 11.65 1.32
C LYS A 69 6.98 11.39 2.36
N ALA A 70 6.80 12.33 3.28
CA ALA A 70 5.63 12.31 4.15
C ALA A 70 4.35 12.43 3.29
N PRO A 71 3.41 11.50 3.38
CA PRO A 71 2.22 11.54 2.54
C PRO A 71 1.27 12.66 2.96
N GLN A 72 0.68 13.34 1.98
CA GLN A 72 -0.42 14.29 2.17
C GLN A 72 -1.77 13.64 1.86
N PHE A 73 -1.77 12.60 1.05
CA PHE A 73 -2.96 11.83 0.68
C PHE A 73 -2.69 10.36 0.94
N ILE A 74 -3.62 9.69 1.62
CA ILE A 74 -3.48 8.29 1.98
C ILE A 74 -4.70 7.53 1.49
N TYR A 75 -4.46 6.51 0.67
CA TYR A 75 -5.48 5.60 0.15
C TYR A 75 -5.30 4.23 0.78
N ALA A 76 -6.40 3.64 1.19
CA ALA A 76 -6.45 2.22 1.54
C ALA A 76 -7.76 1.61 1.04
N VAL A 77 -7.70 0.31 0.74
CA VAL A 77 -8.88 -0.40 0.26
C VAL A 77 -10.04 -0.28 1.26
N LYS A 78 -11.25 -0.04 0.73
CA LYS A 78 -12.47 -0.03 1.51
C LYS A 78 -12.72 -1.38 2.17
N VAL A 79 -13.11 -1.36 3.44
CA VAL A 79 -13.53 -2.54 4.17
C VAL A 79 -15.04 -2.71 4.00
N ASP A 80 -15.45 -3.86 3.47
CA ASP A 80 -16.86 -4.19 3.32
C ASP A 80 -17.52 -4.53 4.64
N GLY A 81 -18.81 -4.23 4.71
CA GLY A 81 -19.69 -4.79 5.73
C GLY A 81 -19.87 -6.31 5.60
N ASP A 82 -20.88 -6.84 6.27
CA ASP A 82 -21.14 -8.29 6.26
C ASP A 82 -21.85 -8.77 4.97
N ASP A 83 -22.33 -7.86 4.15
CA ASP A 83 -22.97 -8.17 2.87
C ASP A 83 -22.01 -8.85 1.90
N GLU A 84 -22.51 -9.85 1.20
CA GLU A 84 -21.73 -10.58 0.20
C GLU A 84 -21.69 -9.79 -1.11
N LYS A 85 -20.48 -9.35 -1.50
CA LYS A 85 -20.31 -8.66 -2.77
C LYS A 85 -20.12 -9.63 -3.93
N PRO A 86 -20.55 -9.24 -5.16
CA PRO A 86 -20.42 -10.07 -6.34
C PRO A 86 -18.95 -10.35 -6.70
N ARG A 87 -18.75 -11.28 -7.61
CA ARG A 87 -17.48 -11.50 -8.29
C ARG A 87 -17.48 -10.71 -9.60
N ASP A 88 -16.29 -10.33 -10.05
CA ASP A 88 -16.12 -9.72 -11.35
C ASP A 88 -16.30 -10.75 -12.50
N ALA A 89 -16.19 -10.29 -13.75
CA ALA A 89 -16.37 -11.11 -14.94
C ALA A 89 -15.39 -12.30 -15.05
N VAL A 90 -14.27 -12.28 -14.31
CA VAL A 90 -13.26 -13.36 -14.26
C VAL A 90 -13.32 -14.14 -12.94
N GLY A 91 -14.37 -13.95 -12.13
CA GLY A 91 -14.63 -14.70 -10.92
C GLY A 91 -13.86 -14.21 -9.69
N ILE A 92 -13.17 -13.07 -9.75
CA ILE A 92 -12.46 -12.48 -8.61
C ILE A 92 -13.47 -11.73 -7.73
N ARG A 93 -13.39 -11.94 -6.42
CA ARG A 93 -14.25 -11.22 -5.46
C ARG A 93 -13.98 -9.72 -5.48
N ILE A 94 -15.02 -8.94 -5.74
CA ILE A 94 -15.01 -7.49 -5.56
C ILE A 94 -15.08 -7.17 -4.08
N GLY A 95 -14.27 -6.20 -3.63
CA GLY A 95 -14.25 -5.80 -2.23
C GLY A 95 -13.43 -6.71 -1.31
N THR A 96 -13.33 -6.35 -0.06
CA THR A 96 -12.64 -7.10 0.99
C THR A 96 -13.23 -6.86 2.38
N LYS A 97 -13.29 -7.91 3.18
CA LYS A 97 -13.59 -7.80 4.62
C LYS A 97 -12.30 -7.62 5.47
N GLY A 98 -11.14 -7.64 4.84
CA GLY A 98 -9.85 -7.50 5.52
C GLY A 98 -9.58 -6.06 5.93
N LYS A 99 -9.41 -5.82 7.23
CA LYS A 99 -9.15 -4.49 7.82
C LYS A 99 -7.68 -4.05 7.67
N ARG A 100 -6.80 -4.95 7.25
CA ARG A 100 -5.34 -4.84 7.36
C ARG A 100 -4.74 -3.62 6.67
N ALA A 101 -5.25 -3.25 5.48
CA ALA A 101 -4.72 -2.09 4.77
C ALA A 101 -4.97 -0.79 5.56
N GLN A 102 -6.18 -0.61 6.07
CA GLN A 102 -6.50 0.55 6.92
C GLN A 102 -5.75 0.51 8.25
N GLN A 103 -5.62 -0.66 8.88
CA GLN A 103 -4.84 -0.83 10.09
C GLN A 103 -3.35 -0.53 9.90
N THR A 104 -2.78 -0.89 8.74
CA THR A 104 -1.38 -0.62 8.41
C THR A 104 -1.07 0.87 8.38
N ILE A 105 -1.99 1.68 7.84
CA ILE A 105 -1.76 3.13 7.71
C ILE A 105 -2.32 3.93 8.89
N ALA A 106 -3.09 3.32 9.78
CA ALA A 106 -3.72 4.03 10.89
C ALA A 106 -2.72 4.79 11.78
N PRO A 107 -1.57 4.23 12.20
CA PRO A 107 -0.58 4.98 12.99
C PRO A 107 0.04 6.17 12.21
N ILE A 108 0.22 6.03 10.88
CA ILE A 108 0.71 7.13 10.03
C ILE A 108 -0.33 8.25 9.98
N ALA A 109 -1.59 7.88 9.74
CA ALA A 109 -2.69 8.82 9.68
C ALA A 109 -2.89 9.57 11.01
N GLU A 110 -2.81 8.86 12.12
CA GLU A 110 -2.88 9.45 13.46
C GLU A 110 -1.73 10.45 13.69
N LYS A 111 -0.50 10.09 13.31
CA LYS A 111 0.68 10.96 13.45
C LYS A 111 0.59 12.22 12.60
N LEU A 112 0.03 12.14 11.41
CA LEU A 112 -0.17 13.29 10.51
C LEU A 112 -1.37 14.14 10.93
N GLY A 113 -2.37 13.55 11.56
CA GLY A 113 -3.59 14.25 11.94
C GLY A 113 -4.27 14.93 10.75
N PRO A 114 -4.75 16.19 10.92
CA PRO A 114 -5.49 16.90 9.87
C PRO A 114 -4.63 17.32 8.66
N THR A 115 -3.32 17.10 8.68
CA THR A 115 -2.43 17.44 7.55
C THR A 115 -2.46 16.42 6.42
N ALA A 116 -3.08 15.26 6.65
CA ALA A 116 -3.26 14.24 5.62
C ALA A 116 -4.75 14.01 5.31
N THR A 117 -5.04 13.86 4.03
CA THR A 117 -6.38 13.48 3.55
C THR A 117 -6.45 11.96 3.39
N LEU A 118 -7.42 11.33 4.06
CA LEU A 118 -7.66 9.88 3.97
C LEU A 118 -8.76 9.59 2.96
N ASN A 119 -8.55 8.57 2.13
CA ASN A 119 -9.53 8.09 1.17
C ASN A 119 -9.68 6.57 1.25
N PHE A 120 -10.81 6.09 1.71
CA PHE A 120 -11.19 4.68 1.83
C PHE A 120 -12.45 4.36 1.01
N ALA A 121 -12.70 5.13 -0.05
CA ALA A 121 -13.93 5.02 -0.83
C ALA A 121 -13.90 3.88 -1.87
N PHE A 122 -12.71 3.40 -2.26
CA PHE A 122 -12.55 2.46 -3.36
C PHE A 122 -12.50 1.02 -2.87
N ASP A 123 -13.26 0.15 -3.54
CA ASP A 123 -13.27 -1.28 -3.28
C ASP A 123 -12.06 -1.98 -3.94
N LYS A 124 -11.73 -3.19 -3.46
CA LYS A 124 -10.90 -4.12 -4.24
C LYS A 124 -11.65 -4.44 -5.55
N GLY A 125 -11.04 -4.11 -6.67
CA GLY A 125 -11.64 -4.17 -8.01
C GLY A 125 -11.72 -2.79 -8.67
N ASP A 126 -11.72 -1.70 -7.89
CA ASP A 126 -11.80 -0.33 -8.39
C ASP A 126 -10.42 0.33 -8.58
N GLU A 127 -9.37 -0.47 -8.79
CA GLU A 127 -7.99 0.02 -8.87
C GLU A 127 -7.81 1.13 -9.91
N ALA A 128 -8.52 1.06 -11.04
CA ALA A 128 -8.44 2.07 -12.10
C ALA A 128 -8.98 3.43 -11.65
N ALA A 129 -10.13 3.45 -10.99
CA ALA A 129 -10.72 4.68 -10.47
C ALA A 129 -9.90 5.23 -9.29
N MET A 130 -9.39 4.34 -8.43
CA MET A 130 -8.55 4.71 -7.30
C MET A 130 -7.27 5.40 -7.77
N ILE A 131 -6.51 4.81 -8.71
CA ILE A 131 -5.24 5.39 -9.15
C ILE A 131 -5.45 6.68 -9.95
N ALA A 132 -6.51 6.80 -10.73
CA ALA A 132 -6.86 8.05 -11.39
C ALA A 132 -7.11 9.18 -10.37
N SER A 133 -7.84 8.89 -9.29
CA SER A 133 -8.04 9.82 -8.19
C SER A 133 -6.73 10.16 -7.47
N ALA A 134 -5.87 9.18 -7.20
CA ALA A 134 -4.58 9.38 -6.54
C ALA A 134 -3.62 10.26 -7.36
N MET A 135 -3.53 10.04 -8.68
CA MET A 135 -2.71 10.85 -9.57
C MET A 135 -3.17 12.32 -9.68
N ALA A 136 -4.44 12.61 -9.40
CA ALA A 136 -4.98 13.96 -9.37
C ALA A 136 -4.71 14.72 -8.07
N CYS A 137 -4.16 14.07 -7.03
CA CYS A 137 -3.85 14.72 -5.76
C CYS A 137 -2.66 15.69 -5.89
N PRO A 138 -2.72 16.91 -5.34
CA PRO A 138 -1.64 17.89 -5.45
C PRO A 138 -0.54 17.67 -4.39
N GLY A 139 0.13 16.49 -4.40
CA GLY A 139 1.18 16.21 -3.42
C GLY A 139 1.55 14.72 -3.34
N PRO A 140 2.39 14.33 -2.37
CA PRO A 140 2.77 12.94 -2.16
C PRO A 140 1.59 12.08 -1.71
N VAL A 141 1.44 10.92 -2.37
CA VAL A 141 0.38 9.94 -2.13
C VAL A 141 0.98 8.66 -1.57
N LEU A 142 0.35 8.09 -0.54
CA LEU A 142 0.59 6.74 -0.04
C LEU A 142 -0.63 5.87 -0.34
N ILE A 143 -0.42 4.72 -0.98
CA ILE A 143 -1.44 3.73 -1.26
C ILE A 143 -1.09 2.45 -0.50
N CYS A 144 -1.98 1.98 0.37
CA CYS A 144 -1.86 0.69 1.04
C CYS A 144 -2.92 -0.27 0.50
N TRP A 145 -2.49 -1.33 -0.19
CA TRP A 145 -3.41 -2.21 -0.91
C TRP A 145 -3.13 -3.69 -0.68
N VAL A 146 -3.95 -4.56 -1.28
CA VAL A 146 -3.74 -6.00 -1.33
C VAL A 146 -2.72 -6.32 -2.43
N HIS A 147 -1.71 -7.14 -2.12
CA HIS A 147 -0.53 -7.31 -2.97
C HIS A 147 -0.86 -7.89 -4.36
N GLU A 148 -1.90 -8.71 -4.46
CA GLU A 148 -2.33 -9.31 -5.73
C GLU A 148 -2.78 -8.26 -6.75
N ASN A 149 -3.26 -7.10 -6.27
CA ASN A 149 -3.77 -6.02 -7.12
C ASN A 149 -2.77 -4.87 -7.31
N ILE A 150 -1.67 -4.82 -6.54
CA ILE A 150 -0.67 -3.74 -6.66
C ILE A 150 -0.07 -3.67 -8.08
N PRO A 151 0.31 -4.78 -8.74
CA PRO A 151 0.80 -4.71 -10.12
C PRO A 151 -0.20 -4.08 -11.09
N ARG A 152 -1.51 -4.37 -10.90
CA ARG A 152 -2.58 -3.77 -11.70
C ARG A 152 -2.74 -2.27 -11.45
N ILE A 153 -2.53 -1.80 -10.22
CA ILE A 153 -2.46 -0.36 -9.92
C ILE A 153 -1.27 0.26 -10.63
N ALA A 154 -0.10 -0.33 -10.47
CA ALA A 154 1.15 0.18 -10.99
C ALA A 154 1.20 0.24 -12.52
N SER A 155 0.58 -0.73 -13.22
CA SER A 155 0.51 -0.75 -14.69
C SER A 155 -0.28 0.43 -15.29
N GLN A 156 -1.04 1.16 -14.49
CA GLN A 156 -1.80 2.32 -14.93
C GLN A 156 -1.06 3.64 -14.70
N ILE A 157 0.08 3.62 -14.02
CA ILE A 157 0.94 4.79 -13.82
C ILE A 157 1.84 4.92 -15.06
N PRO A 158 1.85 6.08 -15.74
CA PRO A 158 2.71 6.27 -16.91
C PRO A 158 4.18 6.34 -16.50
N VAL A 159 4.89 5.22 -16.59
CA VAL A 159 6.28 5.06 -16.17
C VAL A 159 7.23 5.17 -17.36
N ASN A 160 8.40 5.75 -17.14
CA ASN A 160 9.47 5.80 -18.12
C ASN A 160 9.95 4.36 -18.44
N SER A 161 10.15 4.05 -19.72
CA SER A 161 10.59 2.73 -20.20
C SER A 161 11.96 2.29 -19.67
N SER A 162 12.79 3.23 -19.22
CA SER A 162 14.10 2.92 -18.61
C SER A 162 14.00 2.32 -17.20
N THR A 163 12.85 2.42 -16.56
CA THR A 163 12.59 1.89 -15.20
C THR A 163 11.29 1.09 -15.19
N PRO A 164 11.24 -0.08 -15.84
CA PRO A 164 10.01 -0.86 -15.98
C PRO A 164 9.52 -1.35 -14.61
N VAL A 165 8.20 -1.30 -14.43
CA VAL A 165 7.54 -1.85 -13.23
C VAL A 165 7.48 -3.38 -13.36
N PRO A 166 7.81 -4.14 -12.30
CA PRO A 166 7.63 -5.58 -12.30
C PRO A 166 6.15 -5.99 -12.49
N GLU A 167 5.93 -7.10 -13.21
CA GLU A 167 4.58 -7.63 -13.46
C GLU A 167 3.95 -8.28 -12.21
N SER A 168 4.75 -8.58 -11.18
CA SER A 168 4.30 -9.18 -9.93
C SER A 168 4.89 -8.47 -8.72
N TRP A 169 4.14 -8.51 -7.61
CA TRP A 169 4.65 -8.05 -6.32
C TRP A 169 5.81 -8.93 -5.84
N PRO A 170 6.89 -8.35 -5.27
CA PRO A 170 8.04 -9.12 -4.79
C PRO A 170 7.64 -10.20 -3.77
N ALA A 171 8.30 -11.35 -3.88
CA ALA A 171 8.12 -12.47 -2.97
C ALA A 171 9.44 -12.81 -2.26
N ASP A 172 9.32 -13.46 -1.09
CA ASP A 172 10.46 -14.07 -0.38
C ASP A 172 10.90 -15.38 -1.06
N ALA A 173 11.94 -16.00 -0.53
CA ALA A 173 12.46 -17.27 -1.04
C ALA A 173 11.47 -18.44 -0.96
N GLN A 174 10.42 -18.31 -0.18
CA GLN A 174 9.32 -19.27 -0.03
C GLN A 174 8.13 -18.98 -0.95
N GLY A 175 8.21 -17.91 -1.75
CA GLY A 175 7.14 -17.47 -2.64
C GLY A 175 6.04 -16.65 -1.96
N ASN A 176 6.21 -16.26 -0.68
CA ASN A 176 5.26 -15.39 -0.02
C ASN A 176 5.51 -13.94 -0.43
N GLY A 177 4.47 -13.23 -0.78
CA GLY A 177 4.61 -11.80 -1.10
C GLY A 177 5.16 -11.01 0.08
N ARG A 178 6.20 -10.20 -0.18
CA ARG A 178 6.90 -9.39 0.83
C ARG A 178 6.00 -8.33 1.45
N PHE A 179 6.29 -7.98 2.72
CA PHE A 179 5.61 -6.89 3.46
C PHE A 179 6.51 -5.65 3.63
N ASP A 180 7.80 -5.80 3.37
CA ASP A 180 8.89 -4.90 3.70
C ASP A 180 9.38 -4.06 2.51
N VAL A 181 8.47 -3.74 1.58
CA VAL A 181 8.79 -3.07 0.32
C VAL A 181 7.89 -1.87 0.09
N VAL A 182 8.45 -0.82 -0.50
CA VAL A 182 7.71 0.29 -1.11
C VAL A 182 8.00 0.32 -2.61
N TRP A 183 6.97 0.33 -3.43
CA TRP A 183 7.06 0.74 -4.82
C TRP A 183 6.90 2.25 -4.90
N LEU A 184 7.97 2.92 -5.31
CA LEU A 184 8.06 4.37 -5.38
C LEU A 184 7.99 4.84 -6.83
N PHE A 185 7.14 5.81 -7.09
CA PHE A 185 6.98 6.47 -8.37
C PHE A 185 7.21 7.97 -8.16
N GLU A 186 8.27 8.52 -8.75
CA GLU A 186 8.61 9.94 -8.69
C GLU A 186 8.31 10.59 -10.03
N PHE A 187 7.48 11.63 -10.04
CA PHE A 187 7.10 12.32 -11.26
C PHE A 187 8.27 13.11 -11.84
N ASP A 188 8.57 12.88 -13.11
CA ASP A 188 9.54 13.64 -13.89
C ASP A 188 8.79 14.59 -14.82
N PRO A 189 8.73 15.90 -14.52
CA PRO A 189 7.97 16.86 -15.33
C PRO A 189 8.59 17.05 -16.73
N ALA A 190 9.87 16.80 -16.91
CA ALA A 190 10.52 16.93 -18.22
C ALA A 190 10.09 15.82 -19.19
N ALA A 191 9.90 14.61 -18.66
CA ALA A 191 9.44 13.44 -19.42
C ALA A 191 7.90 13.28 -19.42
N ASN A 192 7.20 13.99 -18.54
CA ASN A 192 5.77 13.82 -18.24
C ASN A 192 5.40 12.36 -17.89
N THR A 193 6.30 11.69 -17.17
CA THR A 193 6.16 10.29 -16.74
C THR A 193 6.73 10.14 -15.34
N TYR A 194 6.50 8.97 -14.73
CA TYR A 194 7.11 8.62 -13.45
C TYR A 194 8.36 7.77 -13.64
N ARG A 195 9.33 7.94 -12.76
CA ARG A 195 10.43 7.00 -12.56
C ARG A 195 10.04 6.03 -11.46
N PHE A 196 10.17 4.76 -11.74
CA PHE A 196 9.91 3.70 -10.77
C PHE A 196 11.19 3.32 -10.03
N SER A 197 11.07 3.05 -8.74
CA SER A 197 12.09 2.39 -7.92
C SER A 197 11.45 1.52 -6.85
N HIS A 198 12.24 0.53 -6.39
CA HIS A 198 11.89 -0.42 -5.36
C HIS A 198 12.71 -0.07 -4.12
N ILE A 199 12.05 0.21 -3.00
CA ILE A 199 12.69 0.64 -1.76
C ILE A 199 12.42 -0.39 -0.66
N PRO A 200 13.45 -1.09 -0.13
CA PRO A 200 13.29 -1.94 1.05
C PRO A 200 13.03 -1.08 2.28
N GLN A 201 12.12 -1.52 3.14
CA GLN A 201 11.77 -0.76 4.35
C GLN A 201 12.83 -0.92 5.45
N ASN A 202 13.42 -2.10 5.59
CA ASN A 202 14.45 -2.41 6.60
C ASN A 202 14.05 -2.00 8.04
N LEU A 203 12.80 -2.29 8.42
CA LEU A 203 12.21 -1.83 9.68
C LEU A 203 12.23 -2.88 10.79
N LEU A 204 12.07 -4.14 10.42
CA LEU A 204 11.95 -5.24 11.38
C LEU A 204 13.03 -6.30 11.14
N ALA A 205 13.43 -6.98 12.20
CA ALA A 205 14.33 -8.12 12.07
C ALA A 205 13.77 -9.17 11.08
N GLY A 206 14.59 -9.57 10.11
CA GLY A 206 14.20 -10.48 9.02
C GLY A 206 13.65 -9.79 7.78
N ASP A 207 13.58 -8.47 7.74
CA ASP A 207 13.35 -7.74 6.49
C ASP A 207 14.54 -7.97 5.55
N LEU A 208 14.26 -8.09 4.26
CA LEU A 208 15.28 -8.32 3.25
C LEU A 208 15.81 -6.99 2.73
N PRO A 209 17.15 -6.82 2.60
CA PRO A 209 17.73 -5.58 2.12
C PRO A 209 17.42 -5.28 0.65
N GLU A 210 17.22 -6.32 -0.15
CA GLU A 210 16.78 -6.28 -1.58
C GLU A 210 16.17 -7.63 -2.00
#